data_e32364b1a0fea8d8a2a59c438706babd
#
_entry.id   e32364b1a0fea8d8a2a59c438706babd
#
_cell.length_a   1.000
_cell.length_b   1.000
_cell.length_c   1.000
_cell.angle_alpha   90.00
_cell.angle_beta   90.00
_cell.angle_gamma   90.00
#
_symmetry.space_group_name_H-M   'P 1'
#
loop_
_entity.id
_entity.type
_entity.pdbx_description
1 polymer ?
#
loop_
_entity_poly.entity_id
_entity_poly.type
_entity_poly.pdbx_seq_one_letter_code
_entity_poly.pdbx_strand_id
1 'polypeptide(L)'
;MERYKGTFAFQKDIGRVRVTNEDQCSVALNSYGDVFLCVCDGMGGQNKGDYASKMAIDSMMEDFRSMPWTPTFLLRNFLGRCYKKANSAIYEEAARNPLYRDMGTTCVCALIRGNKILVGNAGDSRAYSYSRDTLRLTRLTEDQTYVDYLYRTGKIQESEISSRADRHVLMNALGIFPSASFDIKVYPYSGESILLCSDGLYNNLSEAEIKAVLSTADRSDEKCAFFISEANANGGSDNIAVALWEVLPHD
;
A
#
# COMPACT_ATOMS: atom_id res chain seq x y z
N MET A 1 14.73 -22.94 0.70
CA MET A 1 13.79 -21.94 1.22
C MET A 1 12.40 -22.40 0.87
N GLU A 2 11.54 -22.54 1.84
CA GLU A 2 10.13 -22.81 1.57
C GLU A 2 9.56 -21.72 0.69
N ARG A 3 8.87 -22.11 -0.38
CA ARG A 3 8.13 -21.21 -1.25
C ARG A 3 6.66 -21.41 -0.92
N TYR A 4 6.00 -20.36 -0.49
CA TYR A 4 4.55 -20.42 -0.31
C TYR A 4 3.86 -20.49 -1.67
N LYS A 5 2.98 -21.48 -1.82
CA LYS A 5 2.03 -21.53 -2.94
C LYS A 5 0.82 -20.68 -2.51
N GLY A 6 0.42 -19.77 -3.34
CA GLY A 6 -0.67 -18.87 -2.99
C GLY A 6 -1.35 -18.29 -4.22
N THR A 7 -2.42 -17.56 -3.95
CA THR A 7 -3.18 -16.78 -4.94
C THR A 7 -3.05 -15.31 -4.61
N PHE A 8 -3.25 -14.49 -5.62
CA PHE A 8 -3.28 -13.04 -5.43
C PHE A 8 -4.34 -12.40 -6.31
N ALA A 9 -4.80 -11.27 -5.88
CA ALA A 9 -5.64 -10.38 -6.67
C ALA A 9 -5.29 -8.92 -6.33
N PHE A 10 -5.63 -8.03 -7.24
CA PHE A 10 -5.59 -6.59 -7.00
C PHE A 10 -6.67 -5.93 -7.82
N GLN A 11 -7.27 -4.91 -7.26
CA GLN A 11 -8.35 -4.17 -7.90
C GLN A 11 -8.35 -2.73 -7.46
N LYS A 12 -8.79 -1.84 -8.35
CA LYS A 12 -9.02 -0.44 -8.03
C LYS A 12 -10.33 0.05 -8.59
N ASP A 13 -10.93 1.02 -7.94
CA ASP A 13 -12.18 1.64 -8.34
C ASP A 13 -12.12 3.16 -8.11
N ILE A 14 -12.85 3.91 -8.92
CA ILE A 14 -12.88 5.37 -8.83
C ILE A 14 -13.64 5.87 -7.59
N GLY A 15 -14.45 5.00 -6.97
CA GLY A 15 -15.38 5.44 -5.91
C GLY A 15 -16.66 6.05 -6.47
N ARG A 16 -17.43 6.68 -5.59
CA ARG A 16 -18.73 7.29 -5.94
C ARG A 16 -18.67 8.80 -6.09
N VAL A 17 -17.62 9.44 -5.58
CA VAL A 17 -17.51 10.89 -5.46
C VAL A 17 -16.46 11.48 -6.41
N ARG A 18 -15.37 10.76 -6.65
CA ARG A 18 -14.27 11.23 -7.47
C ARG A 18 -14.60 11.11 -8.97
N VAL A 19 -13.98 11.95 -9.79
CA VAL A 19 -14.14 11.95 -11.27
C VAL A 19 -12.94 11.35 -11.99
N THR A 20 -11.83 11.15 -11.29
CA THR A 20 -10.60 10.50 -11.78
C THR A 20 -10.14 9.48 -10.75
N ASN A 21 -9.47 8.43 -11.20
CA ASN A 21 -8.86 7.46 -10.30
C ASN A 21 -7.35 7.69 -10.28
N GLU A 22 -6.86 8.23 -9.17
CA GLU A 22 -5.45 8.51 -8.94
C GLU A 22 -4.73 7.37 -8.21
N ASP A 23 -5.46 6.33 -7.81
CA ASP A 23 -4.90 5.12 -7.19
C ASP A 23 -4.30 4.16 -8.21
N GLN A 24 -3.24 3.45 -7.78
CA GLN A 24 -2.65 2.33 -8.50
C GLN A 24 -2.36 1.17 -7.55
N CYS A 25 -2.52 -0.06 -8.04
CA CYS A 25 -2.16 -1.27 -7.29
C CYS A 25 -1.65 -2.37 -8.22
N SER A 26 -0.78 -3.22 -7.71
CA SER A 26 -0.27 -4.37 -8.46
C SER A 26 0.31 -5.43 -7.54
N VAL A 27 0.32 -6.68 -8.04
CA VAL A 27 1.02 -7.82 -7.40
C VAL A 27 1.86 -8.52 -8.46
N ALA A 28 3.04 -8.98 -8.10
CA ALA A 28 3.90 -9.75 -8.98
C ALA A 28 4.65 -10.85 -8.21
N LEU A 29 4.96 -11.92 -8.94
CA LEU A 29 5.90 -12.95 -8.51
C LEU A 29 7.14 -12.90 -9.39
N ASN A 30 8.32 -13.12 -8.82
CA ASN A 30 9.54 -13.27 -9.60
C ASN A 30 9.91 -14.75 -9.79
N SER A 31 10.95 -15.01 -10.58
CA SER A 31 11.45 -16.37 -10.87
C SER A 31 12.00 -17.10 -9.63
N TYR A 32 12.28 -16.38 -8.55
CA TYR A 32 12.76 -16.95 -7.29
C TYR A 32 11.60 -17.34 -6.35
N GLY A 33 10.36 -17.04 -6.73
CA GLY A 33 9.16 -17.31 -5.93
C GLY A 33 8.92 -16.28 -4.83
N ASP A 34 9.55 -15.11 -4.91
CA ASP A 34 9.19 -14.00 -4.05
C ASP A 34 7.90 -13.35 -4.55
N VAL A 35 7.13 -12.81 -3.62
CA VAL A 35 5.89 -12.09 -3.90
C VAL A 35 6.08 -10.62 -3.58
N PHE A 36 5.61 -9.76 -4.45
CA PHE A 36 5.65 -8.31 -4.25
C PHE A 36 4.28 -7.69 -4.51
N LEU A 37 3.76 -7.01 -3.49
CA LEU A 37 2.54 -6.23 -3.56
C LEU A 37 2.90 -4.75 -3.46
N CYS A 38 2.17 -3.90 -4.17
CA CYS A 38 2.33 -2.46 -4.07
C CYS A 38 0.99 -1.74 -4.29
N VAL A 39 0.72 -0.70 -3.50
CA VAL A 39 -0.39 0.24 -3.65
C VAL A 39 0.16 1.65 -3.55
N CYS A 40 -0.29 2.52 -4.43
CA CYS A 40 0.09 3.93 -4.52
C CYS A 40 -1.19 4.77 -4.66
N ASP A 41 -1.36 5.75 -3.79
CA ASP A 41 -2.46 6.72 -3.79
C ASP A 41 -1.90 8.06 -4.26
N GLY A 42 -2.36 8.51 -5.40
CA GLY A 42 -1.85 9.69 -6.08
C GLY A 42 -2.46 10.99 -5.58
N MET A 43 -1.64 12.02 -5.43
CA MET A 43 -2.05 13.33 -4.97
C MET A 43 -1.55 14.44 -5.91
N GLY A 44 -2.29 15.55 -6.00
CA GLY A 44 -1.87 16.71 -6.80
C GLY A 44 -2.99 17.39 -7.61
N GLY A 45 -4.18 16.81 -7.63
CA GLY A 45 -5.36 17.31 -8.34
C GLY A 45 -5.19 17.38 -9.88
N GLN A 46 -6.29 17.48 -10.64
CA GLN A 46 -6.29 17.59 -12.10
C GLN A 46 -5.46 16.53 -12.85
N ASN A 47 -5.62 15.25 -12.48
CA ASN A 47 -4.94 14.07 -13.06
C ASN A 47 -3.41 14.01 -12.83
N LYS A 48 -2.88 14.81 -11.91
CA LYS A 48 -1.44 14.77 -11.59
C LYS A 48 -1.11 13.60 -10.68
N GLY A 49 -2.01 13.26 -9.75
CA GLY A 49 -1.89 12.12 -8.86
C GLY A 49 -1.89 10.79 -9.60
N ASP A 50 -2.74 10.61 -10.62
CA ASP A 50 -2.74 9.42 -11.48
C ASP A 50 -1.38 9.20 -12.15
N TYR A 51 -0.77 10.26 -12.66
CA TYR A 51 0.54 10.17 -13.28
C TYR A 51 1.64 9.83 -12.26
N ALA A 52 1.64 10.45 -11.07
CA ALA A 52 2.60 10.19 -10.02
C ALA A 52 2.50 8.76 -9.48
N SER A 53 1.29 8.29 -9.15
CA SER A 53 1.05 6.93 -8.67
C SER A 53 1.42 5.87 -9.71
N LYS A 54 1.13 6.15 -11.01
CA LYS A 54 1.54 5.29 -12.11
C LYS A 54 3.06 5.22 -12.25
N MET A 55 3.77 6.33 -12.17
CA MET A 55 5.24 6.34 -12.21
C MET A 55 5.83 5.55 -11.04
N ALA A 56 5.27 5.71 -9.84
CA ALA A 56 5.73 4.97 -8.66
C ALA A 56 5.56 3.47 -8.83
N ILE A 57 4.34 3.02 -9.17
CA ILE A 57 4.06 1.58 -9.26
C ILE A 57 4.83 0.91 -10.39
N ASP A 58 4.95 1.57 -11.54
CA ASP A 58 5.71 1.06 -12.69
C ASP A 58 7.20 0.89 -12.31
N SER A 59 7.81 1.89 -11.66
CA SER A 59 9.19 1.83 -11.18
C SER A 59 9.40 0.72 -10.16
N MET A 60 8.52 0.60 -9.16
CA MET A 60 8.61 -0.43 -8.11
C MET A 60 8.48 -1.84 -8.69
N MET A 61 7.53 -2.04 -9.61
CA MET A 61 7.27 -3.33 -10.26
C MET A 61 8.39 -3.72 -11.24
N GLU A 62 8.93 -2.77 -11.99
CA GLU A 62 10.08 -3.00 -12.88
C GLU A 62 11.31 -3.45 -12.09
N ASP A 63 11.65 -2.72 -11.02
CA ASP A 63 12.78 -3.04 -10.16
C ASP A 63 12.62 -4.43 -9.51
N PHE A 64 11.40 -4.78 -9.06
CA PHE A 64 11.16 -6.10 -8.51
C PHE A 64 11.28 -7.21 -9.56
N ARG A 65 10.71 -7.04 -10.75
CA ARG A 65 10.77 -8.05 -11.84
C ARG A 65 12.19 -8.27 -12.33
N SER A 66 12.99 -7.21 -12.40
CA SER A 66 14.39 -7.25 -12.82
C SER A 66 15.38 -7.56 -11.69
N MET A 67 14.90 -7.74 -10.45
CA MET A 67 15.73 -7.98 -9.29
C MET A 67 16.56 -9.27 -9.47
N PRO A 68 17.89 -9.19 -9.48
CA PRO A 68 18.73 -10.39 -9.47
C PRO A 68 18.55 -11.11 -8.14
N TRP A 69 18.99 -12.38 -8.10
CA TRP A 69 19.00 -13.06 -6.81
C TRP A 69 19.75 -12.24 -5.76
N THR A 70 19.03 -11.88 -4.71
CA THR A 70 19.51 -10.96 -3.68
C THR A 70 19.41 -11.66 -2.33
N PRO A 71 20.47 -11.74 -1.53
CA PRO A 71 20.39 -12.29 -0.17
C PRO A 71 19.34 -11.56 0.68
N THR A 72 18.64 -12.29 1.55
CA THR A 72 17.53 -11.74 2.35
C THR A 72 17.94 -10.53 3.19
N PHE A 73 19.17 -10.50 3.72
CA PHE A 73 19.67 -9.38 4.51
C PHE A 73 19.91 -8.11 3.69
N LEU A 74 20.00 -8.19 2.37
CA LEU A 74 20.12 -7.04 1.45
C LEU A 74 18.79 -6.54 0.91
N LEU A 75 17.68 -7.25 1.13
CA LEU A 75 16.37 -6.86 0.60
C LEU A 75 15.90 -5.51 1.15
N ARG A 76 16.23 -5.18 2.39
CA ARG A 76 15.94 -3.84 2.93
C ARG A 76 16.64 -2.74 2.12
N ASN A 77 17.91 -2.94 1.77
CA ASN A 77 18.66 -1.99 0.94
C ASN A 77 18.11 -1.94 -0.49
N PHE A 78 17.67 -3.10 -1.02
CA PHE A 78 17.01 -3.15 -2.33
C PHE A 78 15.74 -2.29 -2.33
N LEU A 79 14.81 -2.51 -1.40
CA LEU A 79 13.60 -1.69 -1.30
C LEU A 79 13.91 -0.21 -1.09
N GLY A 80 14.89 0.12 -0.28
CA GLY A 80 15.31 1.51 -0.08
C GLY A 80 15.81 2.18 -1.36
N ARG A 81 16.46 1.44 -2.27
CA ARG A 81 16.82 1.96 -3.59
C ARG A 81 15.60 2.15 -4.50
N CYS A 82 14.66 1.21 -4.47
CA CYS A 82 13.42 1.33 -5.24
C CYS A 82 12.65 2.61 -4.86
N TYR A 83 12.47 2.85 -3.55
CA TYR A 83 11.82 4.08 -3.06
C TYR A 83 12.54 5.35 -3.51
N LYS A 84 13.86 5.39 -3.39
CA LYS A 84 14.67 6.55 -3.81
C LYS A 84 14.56 6.78 -5.31
N LYS A 85 14.62 5.72 -6.13
CA LYS A 85 14.50 5.80 -7.59
C LYS A 85 13.12 6.33 -7.99
N ALA A 86 12.05 5.76 -7.43
CA ALA A 86 10.69 6.20 -7.69
C ALA A 86 10.49 7.68 -7.30
N ASN A 87 10.94 8.07 -6.11
CA ASN A 87 10.89 9.47 -5.66
C ASN A 87 11.61 10.41 -6.61
N SER A 88 12.86 10.09 -6.98
CA SER A 88 13.65 10.95 -7.87
C SER A 88 12.97 11.10 -9.24
N ALA A 89 12.44 10.02 -9.80
CA ALA A 89 11.75 10.07 -11.08
C ALA A 89 10.54 11.01 -11.06
N ILE A 90 9.68 10.90 -10.02
CA ILE A 90 8.49 11.75 -9.88
C ILE A 90 8.90 13.20 -9.61
N TYR A 91 9.84 13.45 -8.69
CA TYR A 91 10.32 14.79 -8.35
C TYR A 91 10.94 15.51 -9.55
N GLU A 92 11.79 14.82 -10.32
CA GLU A 92 12.44 15.37 -11.50
C GLU A 92 11.42 15.69 -12.60
N GLU A 93 10.41 14.85 -12.80
CA GLU A 93 9.34 15.09 -13.77
C GLU A 93 8.48 16.29 -13.36
N ALA A 94 8.11 16.38 -12.09
CA ALA A 94 7.38 17.54 -11.54
C ALA A 94 8.18 18.85 -11.68
N ALA A 95 9.52 18.79 -11.56
CA ALA A 95 10.37 19.96 -11.75
C ALA A 95 10.54 20.38 -13.20
N ARG A 96 10.53 19.41 -14.15
CA ARG A 96 10.69 19.68 -15.59
C ARG A 96 9.42 20.17 -16.26
N ASN A 97 8.27 19.67 -15.82
CA ASN A 97 7.00 19.91 -16.47
C ASN A 97 6.02 20.66 -15.57
N PRO A 98 5.76 21.95 -15.85
CA PRO A 98 4.84 22.76 -15.03
C PRO A 98 3.43 22.17 -14.87
N LEU A 99 2.99 21.32 -15.83
CA LEU A 99 1.70 20.63 -15.75
C LEU A 99 1.64 19.63 -14.58
N TYR A 100 2.78 19.10 -14.13
CA TYR A 100 2.90 18.10 -13.07
C TYR A 100 3.50 18.65 -11.77
N ARG A 101 3.59 19.99 -11.67
CA ARG A 101 4.08 20.63 -10.45
C ARG A 101 3.25 20.17 -9.24
N ASP A 102 3.94 19.88 -8.15
CA ASP A 102 3.36 19.45 -6.88
C ASP A 102 2.62 18.09 -6.92
N MET A 103 2.86 17.28 -7.96
CA MET A 103 2.39 15.90 -7.97
C MET A 103 3.18 15.04 -7.00
N GLY A 104 2.51 14.08 -6.39
CA GLY A 104 3.12 13.10 -5.51
C GLY A 104 2.23 11.87 -5.37
N THR A 105 2.70 10.91 -4.60
CA THR A 105 1.92 9.70 -4.32
C THR A 105 2.37 9.07 -3.00
N THR A 106 1.45 8.44 -2.30
CA THR A 106 1.81 7.44 -1.28
C THR A 106 2.46 6.24 -1.95
N CYS A 107 3.14 5.43 -1.18
CA CYS A 107 3.59 4.12 -1.64
C CYS A 107 3.69 3.17 -0.46
N VAL A 108 2.85 2.15 -0.43
CA VAL A 108 2.98 1.02 0.47
C VAL A 108 3.32 -0.23 -0.33
N CYS A 109 4.30 -1.00 0.12
CA CYS A 109 4.67 -2.25 -0.53
C CYS A 109 4.97 -3.35 0.49
N ALA A 110 4.82 -4.62 0.05
CA ALA A 110 5.18 -5.80 0.81
C ALA A 110 5.99 -6.75 -0.08
N LEU A 111 7.18 -7.15 0.38
CA LEU A 111 8.04 -8.13 -0.29
C LEU A 111 8.16 -9.37 0.60
N ILE A 112 7.64 -10.50 0.13
CA ILE A 112 7.65 -11.77 0.84
C ILE A 112 8.74 -12.67 0.26
N ARG A 113 9.64 -13.15 1.11
CA ARG A 113 10.66 -14.14 0.78
C ARG A 113 10.84 -15.14 1.92
N GLY A 114 10.51 -16.40 1.68
CA GLY A 114 10.59 -17.44 2.69
C GLY A 114 9.81 -17.04 3.94
N ASN A 115 10.43 -17.13 5.10
CA ASN A 115 9.81 -16.81 6.40
C ASN A 115 9.90 -15.32 6.79
N LYS A 116 10.04 -14.42 5.84
CA LYS A 116 10.11 -12.98 6.11
C LYS A 116 9.24 -12.18 5.15
N ILE A 117 8.65 -11.13 5.69
CA ILE A 117 8.01 -10.07 4.92
C ILE A 117 8.67 -8.73 5.25
N LEU A 118 9.02 -7.99 4.21
CA LEU A 118 9.49 -6.61 4.30
C LEU A 118 8.36 -5.70 3.87
N VAL A 119 7.97 -4.79 4.75
CA VAL A 119 6.92 -3.80 4.46
C VAL A 119 7.55 -2.44 4.39
N GLY A 120 7.41 -1.79 3.23
CA GLY A 120 7.82 -0.41 3.01
C GLY A 120 6.61 0.52 3.03
N ASN A 121 6.76 1.74 3.58
CA ASN A 121 5.69 2.73 3.62
C ASN A 121 6.22 4.17 3.44
N ALA A 122 5.55 4.91 2.58
CA ALA A 122 5.62 6.36 2.47
C ALA A 122 4.18 6.89 2.30
N GLY A 123 3.65 7.59 3.29
CA GLY A 123 2.27 8.07 3.32
C GLY A 123 1.37 7.33 4.31
N ASP A 124 0.08 7.31 4.03
CA ASP A 124 -0.97 6.75 4.88
C ASP A 124 -1.69 5.53 4.29
N SER A 125 -1.31 5.09 3.10
CA SER A 125 -1.74 3.77 2.61
C SER A 125 -1.26 2.66 3.55
N ARG A 126 -2.08 1.61 3.73
CA ARG A 126 -1.87 0.65 4.82
C ARG A 126 -1.55 -0.75 4.33
N ALA A 127 -0.77 -1.47 5.14
CA ALA A 127 -0.53 -2.90 5.03
C ALA A 127 -1.08 -3.62 6.26
N TYR A 128 -1.81 -4.71 6.00
CA TYR A 128 -2.36 -5.60 7.03
C TYR A 128 -1.89 -7.03 6.81
N SER A 129 -1.70 -7.73 7.92
CA SER A 129 -1.49 -9.18 7.98
C SER A 129 -2.68 -9.82 8.69
N TYR A 130 -3.25 -10.88 8.09
CA TYR A 130 -4.32 -11.66 8.70
C TYR A 130 -3.89 -13.11 8.87
N SER A 131 -3.86 -13.56 10.11
CA SER A 131 -3.60 -14.97 10.46
C SER A 131 -4.91 -15.73 10.60
N ARG A 132 -5.10 -16.77 9.78
CA ARG A 132 -6.27 -17.66 9.87
C ARG A 132 -6.26 -18.50 11.13
N ASP A 133 -5.09 -18.89 11.63
CA ASP A 133 -4.94 -19.74 12.82
C ASP A 133 -5.36 -19.01 14.10
N THR A 134 -5.00 -17.74 14.21
CA THR A 134 -5.30 -16.93 15.39
C THR A 134 -6.49 -15.98 15.19
N LEU A 135 -7.06 -15.94 14.00
CA LEU A 135 -8.11 -15.01 13.57
C LEU A 135 -7.77 -13.55 13.89
N ARG A 136 -6.50 -13.20 13.78
CA ARG A 136 -5.98 -11.87 14.12
C ARG A 136 -5.65 -11.07 12.88
N LEU A 137 -6.23 -9.88 12.78
CA LEU A 137 -5.81 -8.82 11.85
C LEU A 137 -4.79 -7.93 12.58
N THR A 138 -3.69 -7.62 11.90
CA THR A 138 -2.62 -6.76 12.45
C THR A 138 -2.22 -5.74 11.39
N ARG A 139 -2.29 -4.46 11.72
CA ARG A 139 -1.76 -3.39 10.87
C ARG A 139 -0.23 -3.38 10.97
N LEU A 140 0.46 -3.46 9.83
CA LEU A 140 1.93 -3.53 9.74
C LEU A 140 2.57 -2.15 9.51
N THR A 141 1.78 -1.17 9.05
CA THR A 141 2.23 0.22 8.78
C THR A 141 1.72 1.19 9.84
N GLU A 142 2.40 2.32 9.94
CA GLU A 142 1.96 3.50 10.69
C GLU A 142 1.69 4.61 9.68
N ASP A 143 0.57 5.30 9.84
CA ASP A 143 0.21 6.39 8.93
C ASP A 143 1.14 7.58 9.16
N GLN A 144 1.52 8.24 8.06
CA GLN A 144 2.44 9.36 8.07
C GLN A 144 1.68 10.67 7.79
N THR A 145 0.59 10.88 8.53
CA THR A 145 -0.19 12.12 8.50
C THR A 145 0.19 13.10 9.61
N TYR A 146 -0.24 14.33 9.47
CA TYR A 146 0.01 15.36 10.49
C TYR A 146 -0.68 15.01 11.82
N VAL A 147 -1.88 14.44 11.78
CA VAL A 147 -2.58 14.04 13.00
C VAL A 147 -1.91 12.87 13.70
N ASP A 148 -1.38 11.90 12.96
CA ASP A 148 -0.61 10.79 13.55
C ASP A 148 0.70 11.29 14.19
N TYR A 149 1.33 12.29 13.59
CA TYR A 149 2.47 12.96 14.22
C TYR A 149 2.07 13.65 15.54
N LEU A 150 0.95 14.38 15.56
CA LEU A 150 0.47 15.03 16.78
C LEU A 150 0.12 14.02 17.87
N TYR A 151 -0.53 12.92 17.51
CA TYR A 151 -0.85 11.83 18.43
C TYR A 151 0.42 11.20 19.02
N ARG A 152 1.37 10.79 18.17
CA ARG A 152 2.63 10.17 18.63
C ARG A 152 3.49 11.10 19.49
N THR A 153 3.37 12.40 19.30
CA THR A 153 4.07 13.39 20.13
C THR A 153 3.28 13.81 21.38
N GLY A 154 2.13 13.17 21.64
CA GLY A 154 1.30 13.43 22.81
C GLY A 154 0.57 14.79 22.80
N LYS A 155 0.44 15.42 21.61
CA LYS A 155 -0.23 16.71 21.48
C LYS A 155 -1.74 16.62 21.33
N ILE A 156 -2.24 15.46 20.93
CA ILE A 156 -3.66 15.11 20.84
C ILE A 156 -3.87 13.69 21.35
N GLN A 157 -5.13 13.35 21.69
CA GLN A 157 -5.54 12.00 22.02
C GLN A 157 -6.00 11.24 20.76
N GLU A 158 -5.98 9.91 20.79
CA GLU A 158 -6.41 9.06 19.69
C GLU A 158 -7.85 9.34 19.24
N SER A 159 -8.74 9.59 20.22
CA SER A 159 -10.15 9.93 19.98
C SER A 159 -10.38 11.22 19.20
N GLU A 160 -9.37 12.10 19.12
CA GLU A 160 -9.45 13.37 18.41
C GLU A 160 -9.08 13.23 16.93
N ILE A 161 -8.37 12.16 16.53
CA ILE A 161 -7.85 11.97 15.16
C ILE A 161 -8.98 12.04 14.14
N SER A 162 -10.05 11.26 14.33
CA SER A 162 -11.14 11.13 13.37
C SER A 162 -11.97 12.41 13.18
N SER A 163 -12.02 13.28 14.19
CA SER A 163 -12.82 14.52 14.18
C SER A 163 -12.10 15.70 13.54
N ARG A 164 -10.79 15.60 13.28
CA ARG A 164 -9.99 16.72 12.79
C ARG A 164 -10.12 16.92 11.29
N ALA A 165 -10.20 18.18 10.87
CA ALA A 165 -10.26 18.54 9.44
C ALA A 165 -8.93 18.28 8.71
N ASP A 166 -7.80 18.30 9.43
CA ASP A 166 -6.45 18.10 8.91
C ASP A 166 -5.96 16.63 8.96
N ARG A 167 -6.88 15.68 9.22
CA ARG A 167 -6.54 14.24 9.33
C ARG A 167 -5.96 13.63 8.05
N HIS A 168 -6.22 14.21 6.89
CA HIS A 168 -5.73 13.76 5.59
C HIS A 168 -4.44 14.50 5.13
N VAL A 169 -3.90 15.39 5.98
CA VAL A 169 -2.67 16.11 5.61
C VAL A 169 -1.48 15.18 5.75
N LEU A 170 -0.94 14.76 4.59
CA LEU A 170 0.25 13.92 4.54
C LEU A 170 1.49 14.71 4.94
N MET A 171 2.32 14.10 5.78
CA MET A 171 3.65 14.61 6.12
C MET A 171 4.74 13.99 5.22
N ASN A 172 4.40 12.93 4.51
CA ASN A 172 5.34 12.21 3.68
C ASN A 172 4.64 11.58 2.46
N ALA A 173 5.22 11.80 1.29
CA ALA A 173 4.82 11.21 0.01
C ALA A 173 6.00 11.22 -0.95
N LEU A 174 5.99 10.34 -1.94
CA LEU A 174 6.99 10.32 -3.01
C LEU A 174 6.75 11.46 -4.00
N GLY A 175 7.83 12.06 -4.49
CA GLY A 175 7.80 13.12 -5.50
C GLY A 175 7.68 14.53 -4.97
N ILE A 176 7.36 14.73 -3.68
CA ILE A 176 7.17 16.07 -3.09
C ILE A 176 8.51 16.73 -2.70
N PHE A 177 9.46 15.94 -2.23
CA PHE A 177 10.77 16.42 -1.82
C PHE A 177 11.88 15.77 -2.64
N PRO A 178 13.05 16.43 -2.79
CA PRO A 178 14.18 15.86 -3.54
C PRO A 178 14.73 14.59 -2.93
N SER A 179 14.55 14.38 -1.63
CA SER A 179 14.94 13.16 -0.92
C SER A 179 13.72 12.40 -0.43
N ALA A 180 13.66 11.10 -0.73
CA ALA A 180 12.60 10.24 -0.25
C ALA A 180 12.71 10.02 1.28
N SER A 181 11.58 10.16 1.97
CA SER A 181 11.38 9.64 3.31
C SER A 181 10.48 8.40 3.23
N PHE A 182 10.83 7.33 3.92
CA PHE A 182 10.06 6.08 3.95
C PHE A 182 10.50 5.22 5.12
N ASP A 183 9.59 4.37 5.59
CA ASP A 183 9.88 3.34 6.58
C ASP A 183 10.00 1.97 5.90
N ILE A 184 10.92 1.12 6.38
CA ILE A 184 10.97 -0.30 6.02
C ILE A 184 11.08 -1.11 7.30
N LYS A 185 10.04 -1.90 7.57
CA LYS A 185 9.98 -2.84 8.70
C LYS A 185 10.07 -4.27 8.19
N VAL A 186 10.66 -5.15 8.98
CA VAL A 186 10.81 -6.57 8.66
C VAL A 186 10.09 -7.38 9.73
N TYR A 187 9.22 -8.27 9.30
CA TYR A 187 8.45 -9.14 10.19
C TYR A 187 8.69 -10.61 9.85
N PRO A 188 8.53 -11.53 10.81
CA PRO A 188 8.40 -12.93 10.51
C PRO A 188 7.14 -13.15 9.64
N TYR A 189 7.20 -14.17 8.78
CA TYR A 189 6.10 -14.55 7.90
C TYR A 189 5.90 -16.05 7.97
N SER A 190 4.68 -16.49 8.22
CA SER A 190 4.30 -17.90 8.41
C SER A 190 3.11 -18.31 7.52
N GLY A 191 2.79 -17.50 6.49
CA GLY A 191 1.71 -17.79 5.56
C GLY A 191 0.43 -16.97 5.79
N GLU A 192 0.53 -15.87 6.52
CA GLU A 192 -0.57 -14.93 6.72
C GLU A 192 -1.06 -14.36 5.38
N SER A 193 -2.36 -14.05 5.29
CA SER A 193 -2.88 -13.22 4.20
C SER A 193 -2.35 -11.80 4.34
N ILE A 194 -1.89 -11.19 3.25
CA ILE A 194 -1.36 -9.82 3.22
C ILE A 194 -2.24 -8.95 2.35
N LEU A 195 -2.83 -7.92 2.95
CA LEU A 195 -3.64 -6.91 2.29
C LEU A 195 -2.93 -5.57 2.31
N LEU A 196 -2.78 -4.94 1.15
CA LEU A 196 -2.43 -3.53 1.03
C LEU A 196 -3.64 -2.76 0.52
N CYS A 197 -3.83 -1.54 1.00
CA CYS A 197 -4.92 -0.68 0.53
C CYS A 197 -4.60 0.81 0.63
N SER A 198 -5.27 1.62 -0.21
CA SER A 198 -5.36 3.07 -0.06
C SER A 198 -6.36 3.46 1.02
N ASP A 199 -6.43 4.74 1.33
CA ASP A 199 -7.31 5.29 2.37
C ASP A 199 -8.80 5.16 2.03
N GLY A 200 -9.16 5.12 0.75
CA GLY A 200 -10.53 4.86 0.31
C GLY A 200 -11.12 3.53 0.76
N LEU A 201 -10.29 2.53 1.10
CA LEU A 201 -10.80 1.32 1.75
C LEU A 201 -11.08 1.56 3.22
N TYR A 202 -10.08 1.91 4.02
CA TYR A 202 -10.19 1.94 5.49
C TYR A 202 -10.94 3.16 6.03
N ASN A 203 -11.19 4.18 5.21
CA ASN A 203 -12.12 5.27 5.53
C ASN A 203 -13.60 4.86 5.39
N ASN A 204 -13.87 3.79 4.61
CA ASN A 204 -15.22 3.29 4.37
C ASN A 204 -15.49 1.93 5.05
N LEU A 205 -14.46 1.15 5.43
CA LEU A 205 -14.59 -0.11 6.15
C LEU A 205 -13.79 -0.08 7.45
N SER A 206 -14.42 -0.52 8.53
CA SER A 206 -13.75 -0.77 9.80
C SER A 206 -12.80 -1.97 9.71
N GLU A 207 -11.82 -2.05 10.62
CA GLU A 207 -10.94 -3.24 10.71
C GLU A 207 -11.70 -4.54 10.98
N ALA A 208 -12.86 -4.47 11.64
CA ALA A 208 -13.73 -5.62 11.87
C ALA A 208 -14.34 -6.13 10.54
N GLU A 209 -14.79 -5.24 9.66
CA GLU A 209 -15.30 -5.58 8.34
C GLU A 209 -14.19 -6.10 7.42
N ILE A 210 -13.02 -5.46 7.40
CA ILE A 210 -11.84 -5.95 6.67
C ILE A 210 -11.49 -7.38 7.12
N LYS A 211 -11.45 -7.62 8.42
CA LYS A 211 -11.19 -8.94 8.99
C LYS A 211 -12.26 -9.95 8.58
N ALA A 212 -13.54 -9.58 8.60
CA ALA A 212 -14.65 -10.45 8.20
C ALA A 212 -14.46 -10.96 6.76
N VAL A 213 -14.15 -10.07 5.83
CA VAL A 213 -13.88 -10.44 4.42
C VAL A 213 -12.66 -11.37 4.30
N LEU A 214 -11.56 -11.06 4.98
CA LEU A 214 -10.34 -11.89 4.92
C LEU A 214 -10.57 -13.29 5.52
N SER A 215 -11.52 -13.42 6.44
CA SER A 215 -11.84 -14.70 7.09
C SER A 215 -12.70 -15.65 6.26
N THR A 216 -13.33 -15.18 5.18
CA THR A 216 -14.16 -16.01 4.30
C THR A 216 -13.31 -17.04 3.55
N ALA A 217 -13.96 -18.05 2.99
CA ALA A 217 -13.35 -19.06 2.12
C ALA A 217 -13.31 -18.64 0.64
N ASP A 218 -13.78 -17.42 0.33
CA ASP A 218 -13.85 -16.91 -1.03
C ASP A 218 -12.45 -16.75 -1.64
N ARG A 219 -12.38 -16.72 -2.95
CA ARG A 219 -11.15 -16.51 -3.71
C ARG A 219 -10.64 -15.09 -3.54
N SER A 220 -9.33 -14.89 -3.69
CA SER A 220 -8.70 -13.57 -3.52
C SER A 220 -9.30 -12.50 -4.44
N ASP A 221 -9.70 -12.86 -5.68
CA ASP A 221 -10.37 -11.94 -6.62
C ASP A 221 -11.78 -11.55 -6.17
N GLU A 222 -12.54 -12.51 -5.63
CA GLU A 222 -13.87 -12.26 -5.06
C GLU A 222 -13.79 -11.37 -3.81
N LYS A 223 -12.80 -11.58 -2.94
CA LYS A 223 -12.54 -10.73 -1.78
C LYS A 223 -12.18 -9.30 -2.19
N CYS A 224 -11.32 -9.12 -3.20
CA CYS A 224 -11.00 -7.80 -3.71
C CYS A 224 -12.24 -7.09 -4.27
N ALA A 225 -13.06 -7.80 -5.04
CA ALA A 225 -14.32 -7.27 -5.55
C ALA A 225 -15.30 -6.89 -4.42
N PHE A 226 -15.36 -7.70 -3.36
CA PHE A 226 -16.19 -7.43 -2.20
C PHE A 226 -15.69 -6.19 -1.43
N PHE A 227 -14.40 -6.05 -1.19
CA PHE A 227 -13.83 -4.83 -0.60
C PHE A 227 -14.23 -3.57 -1.35
N ILE A 228 -14.10 -3.58 -2.68
CA ILE A 228 -14.51 -2.45 -3.52
C ILE A 228 -16.02 -2.19 -3.41
N SER A 229 -16.84 -3.25 -3.49
CA SER A 229 -18.29 -3.13 -3.40
C SER A 229 -18.75 -2.53 -2.08
N GLU A 230 -18.23 -3.04 -0.96
CA GLU A 230 -18.59 -2.58 0.38
C GLU A 230 -18.11 -1.14 0.65
N ALA A 231 -16.87 -0.80 0.23
CA ALA A 231 -16.39 0.57 0.36
C ALA A 231 -17.26 1.55 -0.43
N ASN A 232 -17.69 1.16 -1.63
CA ASN A 232 -18.62 1.93 -2.44
C ASN A 232 -20.03 2.01 -1.80
N ALA A 233 -20.52 0.93 -1.20
CA ALA A 233 -21.81 0.91 -0.51
C ALA A 233 -21.80 1.81 0.73
N ASN A 234 -20.67 1.91 1.43
CA ASN A 234 -20.50 2.75 2.61
C ASN A 234 -20.11 4.22 2.28
N GLY A 235 -20.26 4.60 1.01
CA GLY A 235 -20.10 5.99 0.58
C GLY A 235 -19.15 6.20 -0.59
N GLY A 236 -18.10 5.37 -0.73
CA GLY A 236 -17.14 5.47 -1.84
C GLY A 236 -16.56 6.88 -1.97
N SER A 237 -16.18 7.49 -0.85
CA SER A 237 -15.82 8.90 -0.76
C SER A 237 -14.52 9.26 -1.49
N ASP A 238 -13.68 8.24 -1.76
CA ASP A 238 -12.40 8.38 -2.45
C ASP A 238 -12.17 7.25 -3.45
N ASN A 239 -11.06 7.35 -4.20
CA ASN A 239 -10.52 6.23 -4.98
C ASN A 239 -10.18 5.08 -4.03
N ILE A 240 -10.36 3.84 -4.49
CA ILE A 240 -10.15 2.64 -3.67
C ILE A 240 -9.19 1.74 -4.42
N ALA A 241 -8.06 1.39 -3.80
CA ALA A 241 -7.16 0.38 -4.33
C ALA A 241 -6.86 -0.68 -3.28
N VAL A 242 -6.83 -1.94 -3.70
CA VAL A 242 -6.52 -3.10 -2.86
C VAL A 242 -5.58 -4.05 -3.59
N ALA A 243 -4.66 -4.66 -2.86
CA ALA A 243 -3.79 -5.73 -3.34
C ALA A 243 -3.71 -6.81 -2.26
N LEU A 244 -4.06 -8.05 -2.63
CA LEU A 244 -4.20 -9.17 -1.70
C LEU A 244 -3.31 -10.34 -2.14
N TRP A 245 -2.61 -10.93 -1.20
CA TRP A 245 -1.91 -12.21 -1.31
C TRP A 245 -2.42 -13.17 -0.25
N GLU A 246 -2.71 -14.40 -0.63
CA GLU A 246 -3.15 -15.47 0.28
C GLU A 246 -2.44 -16.77 -0.03
N VAL A 247 -1.92 -17.42 1.01
CA VAL A 247 -1.35 -18.77 0.89
C VAL A 247 -2.48 -19.77 0.77
N LEU A 248 -2.35 -20.71 -0.18
CA LEU A 248 -3.28 -21.82 -0.30
C LEU A 248 -3.15 -22.72 0.92
N PRO A 249 -4.27 -23.27 1.44
CA PRO A 249 -4.21 -24.29 2.49
C PRO A 249 -3.27 -25.42 2.05
N HIS A 250 -2.48 -25.93 2.97
CA HIS A 250 -1.73 -27.16 2.74
C HIS A 250 -2.74 -28.32 2.65
N ASP A 251 -2.68 -29.08 1.56
CA ASP A 251 -3.43 -30.34 1.42
C ASP A 251 -2.93 -31.38 2.44
#